data_4c94148f927df490391243a3a9681b69
#
_entry.id   4c94148f927df490391243a3a9681b69
#
_cell.length_a   1.000
_cell.length_b   1.000
_cell.length_c   1.000
_cell.angle_alpha   90.00
_cell.angle_beta   90.00
_cell.angle_gamma   90.00
#
_symmetry.space_group_name_H-M   'P 1'
#
loop_
_entity.id
_entity.type
_entity.pdbx_description
1 polymer ?
#
loop_
_entity_poly.entity_id
_entity_poly.type
_entity_poly.pdbx_seq_one_letter_code
_entity_poly.pdbx_strand_id
1 'polypeptide(L)'
;MKSSAFPVMIVAVLLAACQTAGEPKPSESCPGFEEAGSTSALEQRKVRYLDQPDVRVVEMRCVRSDGLLRVDVDIVNERPREQRIAYRFEWFEANGMSVDNEEVWKPLLLYPDQLQTIRTVSPGADAQDFRVVIKR
;
A
#
# COMPACT_ATOMS: atom_id res chain seq x y z
N MET A 1 57.12 51.53 -29.13
CA MET A 1 55.97 51.25 -28.25
C MET A 1 55.27 50.01 -28.82
N LYS A 2 55.43 48.85 -28.18
CA LYS A 2 54.88 47.57 -28.67
C LYS A 2 53.61 47.28 -27.92
N SER A 3 52.46 47.31 -28.63
CA SER A 3 51.19 46.84 -28.10
C SER A 3 51.13 45.31 -28.32
N SER A 4 51.13 44.56 -27.24
CA SER A 4 50.87 43.14 -27.22
C SER A 4 49.36 42.90 -27.06
N ALA A 5 48.74 42.40 -28.12
CA ALA A 5 47.39 41.90 -28.09
C ALA A 5 47.39 40.43 -27.65
N PHE A 6 46.76 40.12 -26.51
CA PHE A 6 46.49 38.75 -26.07
C PHE A 6 45.18 38.27 -26.68
N PRO A 7 45.13 37.09 -27.29
CA PRO A 7 43.87 36.54 -27.73
C PRO A 7 43.15 35.89 -26.52
N VAL A 8 41.93 36.35 -26.28
CA VAL A 8 41.02 35.72 -25.34
C VAL A 8 40.50 34.42 -25.93
N MET A 9 40.92 33.32 -25.37
CA MET A 9 40.44 31.98 -25.72
C MET A 9 39.11 31.75 -25.00
N ILE A 10 38.01 31.79 -25.76
CA ILE A 10 36.68 31.46 -25.23
C ILE A 10 36.60 29.93 -25.22
N VAL A 11 36.66 29.35 -24.01
CA VAL A 11 36.36 27.92 -23.80
C VAL A 11 34.85 27.79 -23.69
N ALA A 12 34.22 27.25 -24.74
CA ALA A 12 32.82 26.85 -24.74
C ALA A 12 32.69 25.57 -23.90
N VAL A 13 32.17 25.71 -22.68
CA VAL A 13 31.78 24.56 -21.84
C VAL A 13 30.45 24.04 -22.36
N LEU A 14 30.48 22.92 -23.07
CA LEU A 14 29.30 22.13 -23.42
C LEU A 14 28.79 21.43 -22.16
N LEU A 15 27.77 22.02 -21.52
CA LEU A 15 26.96 21.36 -20.50
C LEU A 15 26.13 20.26 -21.17
N ALA A 16 26.61 19.03 -21.09
CA ALA A 16 25.81 17.86 -21.41
C ALA A 16 24.69 17.77 -20.35
N ALA A 17 23.47 18.14 -20.76
CA ALA A 17 22.27 17.91 -19.98
C ALA A 17 22.03 16.38 -19.95
N CYS A 18 22.44 15.71 -18.86
CA CYS A 18 21.94 14.38 -18.55
C CYS A 18 20.44 14.51 -18.31
N GLN A 19 19.65 14.07 -19.28
CA GLN A 19 18.22 13.82 -19.07
C GLN A 19 18.11 12.67 -18.08
N THR A 20 17.85 12.98 -16.84
CA THR A 20 17.45 11.99 -15.84
C THR A 20 16.16 11.35 -16.32
N ALA A 21 16.23 10.05 -16.62
CA ALA A 21 15.06 9.20 -16.82
C ALA A 21 14.11 9.47 -15.63
N GLY A 22 12.82 9.74 -15.93
CA GLY A 22 11.86 10.24 -14.96
C GLY A 22 11.94 9.49 -13.64
N GLU A 23 12.07 10.23 -12.54
CA GLU A 23 11.99 9.69 -11.19
C GLU A 23 10.68 8.89 -11.06
N PRO A 24 10.75 7.68 -10.48
CA PRO A 24 9.53 6.93 -10.21
C PRO A 24 8.62 7.81 -9.34
N LYS A 25 7.39 8.03 -9.81
CA LYS A 25 6.39 8.81 -9.07
C LYS A 25 6.29 8.23 -7.65
N PRO A 26 6.48 9.04 -6.59
CA PRO A 26 6.43 8.54 -5.24
C PRO A 26 5.08 7.87 -5.00
N SER A 27 5.10 6.67 -4.43
CA SER A 27 3.88 5.99 -4.02
C SER A 27 3.24 6.79 -2.88
N GLU A 28 2.01 7.22 -3.08
CA GLU A 28 1.24 7.93 -2.06
C GLU A 28 0.67 6.93 -1.07
N SER A 29 0.76 7.23 0.23
CA SER A 29 0.06 6.45 1.25
C SER A 29 -1.45 6.56 1.06
N CYS A 30 -2.16 5.51 1.45
CA CYS A 30 -3.61 5.49 1.30
C CYS A 30 -4.30 6.45 2.28
N PRO A 31 -5.45 7.01 1.93
CA PRO A 31 -6.21 7.88 2.82
C PRO A 31 -6.49 7.25 4.18
N GLY A 32 -6.28 8.02 5.25
CA GLY A 32 -6.53 7.60 6.62
C GLY A 32 -5.43 6.78 7.29
N PHE A 33 -4.33 6.44 6.59
CA PHE A 33 -3.20 5.70 7.17
C PHE A 33 -2.32 6.59 8.06
N GLU A 34 -1.97 7.77 7.60
CA GLU A 34 -1.17 8.71 8.38
C GLU A 34 -1.93 9.28 9.58
N GLU A 35 -3.24 9.48 9.44
CA GLU A 35 -4.11 10.00 10.48
C GLU A 35 -4.40 9.00 11.59
N ALA A 36 -4.25 7.71 11.34
CA ALA A 36 -4.59 6.66 12.30
C ALA A 36 -3.59 6.61 13.48
N GLY A 37 -2.33 6.96 13.26
CA GLY A 37 -1.29 7.05 14.28
C GLY A 37 -0.85 5.70 14.90
N SER A 38 -1.62 4.62 14.72
CA SER A 38 -1.28 3.28 15.22
C SER A 38 -1.97 2.17 14.43
N THR A 39 -1.38 0.97 14.47
CA THR A 39 -1.96 -0.24 13.86
C THR A 39 -3.32 -0.59 14.46
N SER A 40 -3.50 -0.42 15.76
CA SER A 40 -4.79 -0.69 16.42
C SER A 40 -5.91 0.23 15.93
N ALA A 41 -5.62 1.50 15.67
CA ALA A 41 -6.60 2.43 15.11
C ALA A 41 -6.93 2.10 13.66
N LEU A 42 -5.95 1.65 12.87
CA LEU A 42 -6.18 1.13 11.51
C LEU A 42 -7.03 -0.13 11.53
N GLU A 43 -6.74 -1.07 12.42
CA GLU A 43 -7.51 -2.31 12.58
C GLU A 43 -8.98 -2.01 12.86
N GLN A 44 -9.30 -1.12 13.79
CA GLN A 44 -10.67 -0.72 14.10
C GLN A 44 -11.42 -0.11 12.90
N ARG A 45 -10.73 0.59 12.03
CA ARG A 45 -11.33 1.26 10.86
C ARG A 45 -11.39 0.36 9.62
N LYS A 46 -10.38 -0.47 9.42
CA LYS A 46 -10.14 -1.20 8.17
C LYS A 46 -10.41 -2.69 8.27
N VAL A 47 -10.60 -3.24 9.47
CA VAL A 47 -10.86 -4.67 9.65
C VAL A 47 -12.23 -4.90 10.26
N ARG A 48 -12.97 -5.83 9.69
CA ARG A 48 -14.23 -6.32 10.22
C ARG A 48 -14.11 -7.81 10.51
N TYR A 49 -14.29 -8.18 11.76
CA TYR A 49 -14.33 -9.57 12.18
C TYR A 49 -15.76 -10.09 12.20
N LEU A 50 -15.96 -11.24 11.55
CA LEU A 50 -17.18 -12.04 11.66
C LEU A 50 -16.84 -13.32 12.44
N ASP A 51 -17.74 -13.80 13.28
CA ASP A 51 -17.56 -15.02 14.09
C ASP A 51 -16.34 -14.99 15.03
N GLN A 52 -15.83 -13.81 15.35
CA GLN A 52 -14.73 -13.56 16.29
C GLN A 52 -13.55 -14.53 16.11
N PRO A 53 -12.84 -14.50 14.98
CA PRO A 53 -11.63 -15.28 14.80
C PRO A 53 -10.55 -14.78 15.77
N ASP A 54 -9.78 -15.69 16.37
CA ASP A 54 -8.66 -15.32 17.25
C ASP A 54 -7.43 -14.95 16.40
N VAL A 55 -7.53 -13.82 15.73
CA VAL A 55 -6.52 -13.28 14.82
C VAL A 55 -6.23 -11.85 15.22
N ARG A 56 -4.97 -11.47 15.22
CA ARG A 56 -4.55 -10.09 15.46
C ARG A 56 -3.84 -9.54 14.22
N VAL A 57 -4.18 -8.32 13.86
CA VAL A 57 -3.43 -7.57 12.85
C VAL A 57 -2.16 -7.00 13.49
N VAL A 58 -1.02 -7.35 12.92
CA VAL A 58 0.30 -6.90 13.40
C VAL A 58 0.70 -5.61 12.71
N GLU A 59 0.49 -5.56 11.40
CA GLU A 59 0.81 -4.40 10.57
C GLU A 59 -0.13 -4.33 9.37
N MET A 60 -0.37 -3.13 8.91
CA MET A 60 -1.13 -2.87 7.70
C MET A 60 -0.41 -1.81 6.87
N ARG A 61 -0.20 -2.09 5.61
CA ARG A 61 0.44 -1.19 4.66
C ARG A 61 -0.47 -0.99 3.45
N CYS A 62 -0.57 0.24 3.01
CA CYS A 62 -1.31 0.57 1.80
C CYS A 62 -0.58 1.66 1.04
N VAL A 63 -0.43 1.47 -0.26
CA VAL A 63 0.15 2.45 -1.16
C VAL A 63 -0.68 2.55 -2.43
N ARG A 64 -0.73 3.74 -3.01
CA ARG A 64 -1.29 3.96 -4.34
C ARG A 64 -0.15 3.92 -5.35
N SER A 65 -0.25 3.03 -6.32
CA SER A 65 0.69 2.90 -7.42
C SER A 65 -0.08 2.68 -8.72
N ASP A 66 0.26 3.46 -9.74
CA ASP A 66 -0.41 3.40 -11.06
C ASP A 66 -1.94 3.53 -11.00
N GLY A 67 -2.43 4.33 -10.06
CA GLY A 67 -3.87 4.56 -9.83
C GLY A 67 -4.55 3.46 -8.99
N LEU A 68 -3.88 2.36 -8.69
CA LEU A 68 -4.44 1.24 -7.92
C LEU A 68 -3.97 1.27 -6.47
N LEU A 69 -4.82 0.83 -5.55
CA LEU A 69 -4.44 0.59 -4.16
C LEU A 69 -3.78 -0.79 -4.05
N ARG A 70 -2.60 -0.83 -3.44
CA ARG A 70 -1.91 -2.07 -3.05
C ARG A 70 -1.93 -2.18 -1.53
N VAL A 71 -2.47 -3.27 -1.03
CA VAL A 71 -2.68 -3.48 0.41
C VAL A 71 -1.99 -4.76 0.85
N ASP A 72 -1.18 -4.64 1.91
CA ASP A 72 -0.60 -5.74 2.65
C ASP A 72 -1.12 -5.69 4.10
N VAL A 73 -1.62 -6.81 4.60
CA VAL A 73 -2.07 -6.96 5.98
C VAL A 73 -1.35 -8.14 6.60
N ASP A 74 -0.56 -7.88 7.62
CA ASP A 74 0.13 -8.89 8.38
C ASP A 74 -0.73 -9.31 9.57
N ILE A 75 -1.07 -10.60 9.63
CA ILE A 75 -1.89 -11.20 10.67
C ILE A 75 -1.15 -12.32 11.38
N VAL A 76 -1.52 -12.55 12.62
CA VAL A 76 -1.01 -13.64 13.44
C VAL A 76 -2.17 -14.40 14.08
N ASN A 77 -2.02 -15.73 14.18
CA ASN A 77 -2.96 -16.58 14.90
C ASN A 77 -2.63 -16.52 16.40
N GLU A 78 -3.57 -16.07 17.22
CA GLU A 78 -3.40 -16.00 18.68
C GLU A 78 -3.78 -17.30 19.39
N ARG A 79 -4.22 -18.33 18.65
CA ARG A 79 -4.51 -19.63 19.22
C ARG A 79 -3.25 -20.51 19.35
N PRO A 80 -3.19 -21.38 20.37
CA PRO A 80 -2.09 -22.35 20.52
C PRO A 80 -2.16 -23.52 19.53
N ARG A 81 -3.12 -23.49 18.59
CA ARG A 81 -3.34 -24.50 17.54
C ARG A 81 -3.69 -23.83 16.23
N GLU A 82 -3.56 -24.56 15.16
CA GLU A 82 -3.96 -24.08 13.83
C GLU A 82 -5.45 -23.68 13.79
N GLN A 83 -5.77 -22.68 12.97
CA GLN A 83 -7.14 -22.34 12.66
C GLN A 83 -7.30 -22.02 11.17
N ARG A 84 -8.47 -22.34 10.65
CA ARG A 84 -8.88 -21.94 9.30
C ARG A 84 -9.70 -20.68 9.41
N ILE A 85 -9.36 -19.72 8.58
CA ILE A 85 -10.14 -18.49 8.41
C ILE A 85 -10.48 -18.33 6.93
N ALA A 86 -11.40 -17.45 6.64
CA ALA A 86 -11.60 -16.93 5.30
C ALA A 86 -11.60 -15.41 5.35
N TYR A 87 -11.07 -14.77 4.35
CA TYR A 87 -11.03 -13.33 4.23
C TYR A 87 -11.45 -12.87 2.85
N ARG A 88 -11.88 -11.61 2.77
CA ARG A 88 -12.10 -10.88 1.52
C ARG A 88 -11.82 -9.40 1.75
N PHE A 89 -11.64 -8.66 0.66
CA PHE A 89 -11.55 -7.21 0.68
C PHE A 89 -12.86 -6.62 0.15
N GLU A 90 -13.30 -5.56 0.79
CA GLU A 90 -14.39 -4.70 0.32
C GLU A 90 -13.76 -3.38 -0.10
N TRP A 91 -14.11 -2.89 -1.29
CA TRP A 91 -13.55 -1.67 -1.86
C TRP A 91 -14.60 -0.57 -1.89
N PHE A 92 -14.17 0.65 -1.67
CA PHE A 92 -15.05 1.81 -1.60
C PHE A 92 -14.52 2.95 -2.47
N GLU A 93 -15.44 3.69 -3.10
CA GLU A 93 -15.17 4.95 -3.75
C GLU A 93 -14.93 6.07 -2.73
N ALA A 94 -14.49 7.26 -3.20
CA ALA A 94 -14.26 8.44 -2.36
C ALA A 94 -15.51 8.90 -1.60
N ASN A 95 -16.70 8.66 -2.15
CA ASN A 95 -18.00 8.98 -1.54
C ASN A 95 -18.47 7.93 -0.52
N GLY A 96 -17.69 6.84 -0.31
CA GLY A 96 -18.03 5.74 0.59
C GLY A 96 -18.94 4.68 0.00
N MET A 97 -19.32 4.77 -1.26
CA MET A 97 -20.07 3.73 -1.95
C MET A 97 -19.16 2.53 -2.25
N SER A 98 -19.74 1.33 -2.19
CA SER A 98 -19.00 0.11 -2.54
C SER A 98 -18.69 0.10 -4.03
N VAL A 99 -17.44 -0.21 -4.36
CA VAL A 99 -17.06 -0.58 -5.72
C VAL A 99 -17.63 -1.96 -6.00
N ASP A 100 -18.38 -2.10 -7.09
CA ASP A 100 -18.96 -3.38 -7.49
C ASP A 100 -17.85 -4.29 -8.00
N ASN A 101 -17.50 -5.27 -7.17
CA ASN A 101 -16.59 -6.34 -7.53
C ASN A 101 -17.02 -7.66 -6.85
N GLU A 102 -16.96 -8.74 -7.58
CA GLU A 102 -17.23 -10.08 -7.05
C GLU A 102 -16.03 -10.62 -6.26
N GLU A 103 -15.74 -10.02 -5.10
CA GLU A 103 -14.71 -10.56 -4.23
C GLU A 103 -15.20 -11.83 -3.52
N VAL A 104 -14.60 -12.95 -3.88
CA VAL A 104 -14.84 -14.23 -3.26
C VAL A 104 -14.08 -14.38 -1.94
N TRP A 105 -14.62 -15.17 -1.03
CA TRP A 105 -13.93 -15.56 0.18
C TRP A 105 -12.70 -16.41 -0.13
N LYS A 106 -11.54 -15.99 0.37
CA LYS A 106 -10.27 -16.70 0.22
C LYS A 106 -9.96 -17.45 1.51
N PRO A 107 -9.87 -18.79 1.49
CA PRO A 107 -9.52 -19.56 2.67
C PRO A 107 -8.04 -19.43 2.98
N LEU A 108 -7.70 -19.41 4.27
CA LEU A 108 -6.34 -19.36 4.77
C LEU A 108 -6.20 -20.23 6.02
N LEU A 109 -5.14 -21.06 6.06
CA LEU A 109 -4.76 -21.82 7.23
C LEU A 109 -3.67 -21.07 7.97
N LEU A 110 -3.90 -20.80 9.25
CA LEU A 110 -2.95 -20.10 10.13
C LEU A 110 -2.44 -21.05 11.19
N TYR A 111 -1.13 -21.20 11.25
CA TYR A 111 -0.46 -21.93 12.31
C TYR A 111 -0.25 -21.03 13.54
N PRO A 112 -0.06 -21.61 14.74
CA PRO A 112 0.19 -20.83 15.95
C PRO A 112 1.39 -19.91 15.79
N ASP A 113 1.28 -18.65 16.22
CA ASP A 113 2.34 -17.63 16.24
C ASP A 113 2.99 -17.34 14.86
N GLN A 114 2.44 -17.90 13.79
CA GLN A 114 2.93 -17.63 12.43
C GLN A 114 2.40 -16.31 11.93
N LEU A 115 3.31 -15.43 11.50
CA LEU A 115 2.98 -14.25 10.74
C LEU A 115 2.61 -14.62 9.30
N GLN A 116 1.45 -14.19 8.86
CA GLN A 116 0.96 -14.39 7.49
C GLN A 116 0.58 -13.05 6.87
N THR A 117 1.13 -12.77 5.70
CA THR A 117 0.78 -11.55 4.94
C THR A 117 -0.33 -11.84 3.94
N ILE A 118 -1.41 -11.11 4.04
CA ILE A 118 -2.49 -11.08 3.05
C ILE A 118 -2.22 -9.91 2.11
N ARG A 119 -2.15 -10.17 0.80
CA ARG A 119 -1.90 -9.16 -0.23
C ARG A 119 -3.05 -9.06 -1.20
N THR A 120 -3.33 -7.82 -1.61
CA THR A 120 -4.31 -7.55 -2.65
C THR A 120 -4.01 -6.26 -3.39
N VAL A 121 -4.65 -6.11 -4.54
CA VAL A 121 -4.64 -4.88 -5.34
C VAL A 121 -6.09 -4.54 -5.66
N SER A 122 -6.44 -3.26 -5.65
CA SER A 122 -7.80 -2.82 -5.98
C SER A 122 -8.19 -3.23 -7.41
N PRO A 123 -9.48 -3.50 -7.65
CA PRO A 123 -9.97 -3.91 -8.97
C PRO A 123 -9.88 -2.79 -10.03
N GLY A 124 -9.87 -1.53 -9.60
CA GLY A 124 -9.82 -0.37 -10.47
C GLY A 124 -9.33 0.88 -9.76
N ALA A 125 -9.17 1.96 -10.52
CA ALA A 125 -8.72 3.25 -10.02
C ALA A 125 -9.82 4.04 -9.28
N ASP A 126 -11.06 3.62 -9.39
CA ASP A 126 -12.23 4.14 -8.67
C ASP A 126 -12.22 3.76 -7.18
N ALA A 127 -11.55 2.66 -6.83
CA ALA A 127 -11.33 2.31 -5.44
C ALA A 127 -10.40 3.32 -4.74
N GLN A 128 -10.94 3.98 -3.73
CA GLN A 128 -10.24 4.99 -2.93
C GLN A 128 -9.98 4.54 -1.51
N ASP A 129 -10.73 3.56 -1.05
CA ASP A 129 -10.63 2.99 0.29
C ASP A 129 -10.94 1.48 0.27
N PHE A 130 -10.62 0.80 1.38
CA PHE A 130 -10.87 -0.63 1.52
C PHE A 130 -11.23 -1.02 2.95
N ARG A 131 -11.79 -2.21 3.09
CA ARG A 131 -11.98 -2.93 4.34
C ARG A 131 -11.61 -4.39 4.16
N VAL A 132 -10.91 -4.95 5.11
CA VAL A 132 -10.68 -6.40 5.19
C VAL A 132 -11.78 -7.03 6.05
N VAL A 133 -12.43 -8.06 5.55
CA VAL A 133 -13.39 -8.84 6.32
C VAL A 133 -12.81 -10.22 6.56
N ILE A 134 -12.75 -10.62 7.82
CA ILE A 134 -12.17 -11.89 8.26
C ILE A 134 -13.22 -12.67 9.04
N LYS A 135 -13.38 -13.94 8.72
CA LYS A 135 -14.26 -14.87 9.45
C LYS A 135 -13.57 -16.21 9.71
N ARG A 136 -14.12 -16.95 10.65
CA ARG A 136 -13.75 -18.34 10.91
C ARG A 136 -14.57 -19.29 10.08
#